data_bfce7de142863a68a9c7a69efd131652
#
_entry.id   bfce7de142863a68a9c7a69efd131652
#
_cell.length_a   1.000
_cell.length_b   1.000
_cell.length_c   1.000
_cell.angle_alpha   90.00
_cell.angle_beta   90.00
_cell.angle_gamma   90.00
#
_symmetry.space_group_name_H-M   'P 1'
#
loop_
_entity.id
_entity.type
_entity.pdbx_description
1 polymer ?
#
loop_
_entity_poly.entity_id
_entity_poly.type
_entity_poly.pdbx_seq_one_letter_code
_entity_poly.pdbx_strand_id
1 'polypeptide(L)'
;MPPALGFKMTIRLKLICAAGLLILCSAWFWKRYYLVHDIGEGPAGPPVAAEPFQRVWRDGPVVLLGLGDSVTDGYGSTPGHSFFQRLAEPPKDEFSGMKGKNLSAVFSRMKVLNKSISGTTSSSVVENELIHLHPFPMDTLGVIVVSTGGNDLIHNYGRTPPQPEAMYGATRAQAGPWIVDYAKRLDGIVERLGELFPGGVKIFILSIFDPTDGVGDISNAELPVWPDGLAILGAYNQVIAGCAKRHTNVRLVDVHEAFLGHGIHCAQFWRPCYHADDPAYWLYGNLEDPNDRGYDAIRRLILLAMCEVFASAHAESAERGHGG
;
A
#
# COMPACT_ATOMS: atom_id res chain seq x y z
N MET A 1 35.91 -55.84 28.63
CA MET A 1 34.94 -54.92 27.98
C MET A 1 33.56 -55.24 28.56
N PRO A 2 32.85 -54.34 29.22
CA PRO A 2 31.47 -54.60 29.66
C PRO A 2 30.53 -54.58 28.45
N PRO A 3 29.47 -55.40 28.42
CA PRO A 3 28.52 -55.42 27.31
C PRO A 3 27.72 -54.12 27.28
N ALA A 4 27.57 -53.57 26.08
CA ALA A 4 26.71 -52.42 25.85
C ALA A 4 25.27 -52.77 26.23
N LEU A 5 24.70 -52.15 27.25
CA LEU A 5 23.32 -52.22 27.63
C LEU A 5 22.45 -51.60 26.50
N GLY A 6 21.99 -52.44 25.58
CA GLY A 6 21.02 -52.05 24.58
C GLY A 6 19.67 -51.75 25.24
N PHE A 7 19.33 -50.49 25.42
CA PHE A 7 18.07 -50.04 25.98
C PHE A 7 16.95 -50.31 24.96
N LYS A 8 16.24 -51.44 25.10
CA LYS A 8 15.07 -51.78 24.27
C LYS A 8 13.85 -51.00 24.76
N MET A 9 13.57 -49.90 24.11
CA MET A 9 12.38 -49.08 24.37
C MET A 9 11.09 -49.89 24.12
N THR A 10 10.17 -49.92 25.09
CA THR A 10 8.88 -50.59 24.94
C THR A 10 8.01 -49.94 23.88
N ILE A 11 7.08 -50.69 23.27
CA ILE A 11 6.16 -50.15 22.25
C ILE A 11 5.37 -48.96 22.78
N ARG A 12 4.92 -48.99 24.04
CA ARG A 12 4.22 -47.83 24.67
C ARG A 12 5.08 -46.60 24.73
N LEU A 13 6.35 -46.74 25.11
CA LEU A 13 7.28 -45.59 25.16
C LEU A 13 7.56 -45.04 23.78
N LYS A 14 7.67 -45.88 22.74
CA LYS A 14 7.82 -45.45 21.34
C LYS A 14 6.59 -44.67 20.87
N LEU A 15 5.38 -45.11 21.21
CA LEU A 15 4.12 -44.43 20.86
C LEU A 15 4.03 -43.03 21.56
N ILE A 16 4.39 -42.98 22.86
CA ILE A 16 4.41 -41.71 23.61
C ILE A 16 5.42 -40.70 22.98
N CYS A 17 6.63 -41.17 22.66
CA CYS A 17 7.63 -40.35 22.02
C CYS A 17 7.17 -39.88 20.62
N ALA A 18 6.55 -40.74 19.83
CA ALA A 18 6.02 -40.37 18.50
C ALA A 18 4.88 -39.34 18.62
N ALA A 19 3.95 -39.54 19.57
CA ALA A 19 2.89 -38.56 19.82
C ALA A 19 3.45 -37.19 20.30
N GLY A 20 4.41 -37.23 21.22
CA GLY A 20 5.09 -36.01 21.67
C GLY A 20 5.80 -35.25 20.53
N LEU A 21 6.52 -35.97 19.66
CA LEU A 21 7.18 -35.40 18.49
C LEU A 21 6.14 -34.82 17.52
N LEU A 22 5.03 -35.51 17.27
CA LEU A 22 3.96 -34.99 16.41
C LEU A 22 3.36 -33.68 16.94
N ILE A 23 3.10 -33.59 18.25
CA ILE A 23 2.59 -32.39 18.89
C ILE A 23 3.62 -31.24 18.75
N LEU A 24 4.89 -31.50 18.99
CA LEU A 24 5.96 -30.49 18.85
C LEU A 24 6.11 -30.01 17.41
N CYS A 25 6.08 -30.91 16.44
CA CYS A 25 6.13 -30.56 15.02
C CYS A 25 4.90 -29.74 14.60
N SER A 26 3.70 -30.12 15.06
CA SER A 26 2.47 -29.38 14.78
C SER A 26 2.49 -27.98 15.39
N ALA A 27 2.95 -27.86 16.65
CA ALA A 27 3.09 -26.58 17.32
C ALA A 27 4.13 -25.68 16.64
N TRP A 28 5.27 -26.27 16.23
CA TRP A 28 6.29 -25.54 15.46
C TRP A 28 5.74 -25.07 14.12
N PHE A 29 5.05 -25.95 13.38
CA PHE A 29 4.41 -25.65 12.10
C PHE A 29 3.42 -24.49 12.24
N TRP A 30 2.53 -24.59 13.24
CA TRP A 30 1.54 -23.55 13.52
C TRP A 30 2.24 -22.22 13.84
N LYS A 31 3.22 -22.25 14.75
CA LYS A 31 3.98 -21.03 15.09
C LYS A 31 4.66 -20.42 13.85
N ARG A 32 5.33 -21.24 13.02
CA ARG A 32 6.13 -20.77 11.88
C ARG A 32 5.28 -20.18 10.77
N TYR A 33 4.10 -20.74 10.50
CA TYR A 33 3.30 -20.40 9.35
C TYR A 33 2.05 -19.57 9.64
N TYR A 34 1.66 -19.44 10.92
CA TYR A 34 0.44 -18.71 11.29
C TYR A 34 0.65 -17.62 12.35
N LEU A 35 1.70 -17.70 13.18
CA LEU A 35 1.87 -16.74 14.28
C LEU A 35 3.10 -15.83 14.12
N VAL A 36 4.13 -16.27 13.43
CA VAL A 36 5.37 -15.50 13.27
C VAL A 36 5.47 -15.04 11.83
N HIS A 37 5.39 -13.72 11.65
CA HIS A 37 5.57 -13.07 10.36
C HIS A 37 6.96 -12.43 10.33
N ASP A 38 7.83 -12.97 9.49
CA ASP A 38 9.19 -12.46 9.31
C ASP A 38 9.12 -11.19 8.44
N ILE A 39 9.60 -10.08 8.98
CA ILE A 39 9.61 -8.80 8.25
C ILE A 39 10.66 -8.83 7.12
N GLY A 40 11.68 -9.66 7.24
CA GLY A 40 12.81 -9.70 6.32
C GLY A 40 13.72 -8.47 6.42
N GLU A 41 14.74 -8.44 5.60
CA GLU A 41 15.72 -7.36 5.53
C GLU A 41 15.86 -6.81 4.10
N GLY A 42 16.39 -5.60 3.99
CA GLY A 42 16.71 -4.98 2.70
C GLY A 42 15.51 -4.36 1.97
N PRO A 43 15.70 -4.01 0.69
CA PRO A 43 14.68 -3.34 -0.12
C PRO A 43 13.47 -4.24 -0.40
N ALA A 44 12.31 -3.63 -0.63
CA ALA A 44 11.09 -4.33 -1.00
C ALA A 44 10.42 -3.69 -2.24
N GLY A 45 9.67 -4.51 -2.99
CA GLY A 45 8.97 -4.07 -4.19
C GLY A 45 9.84 -4.03 -5.44
N PRO A 46 9.27 -3.58 -6.58
CA PRO A 46 9.91 -3.68 -7.88
C PRO A 46 11.16 -2.81 -8.02
N PRO A 47 12.11 -3.17 -8.89
CA PRO A 47 13.26 -2.32 -9.20
C PRO A 47 12.80 -1.05 -9.94
N VAL A 48 13.46 0.07 -9.62
CA VAL A 48 13.26 1.36 -10.30
C VAL A 48 14.51 1.67 -11.11
N ALA A 49 14.36 1.97 -12.40
CA ALA A 49 15.46 2.34 -13.28
C ALA A 49 16.05 3.72 -12.87
N ALA A 50 17.33 3.96 -13.15
CA ALA A 50 17.98 5.21 -12.78
C ALA A 50 17.84 6.29 -13.87
N GLU A 51 17.72 5.88 -15.14
CA GLU A 51 17.73 6.74 -16.31
C GLU A 51 16.69 7.88 -16.25
N PRO A 52 15.44 7.65 -15.82
CA PRO A 52 14.46 8.71 -15.72
C PRO A 52 14.87 9.85 -14.77
N PHE A 53 15.68 9.54 -13.75
CA PHE A 53 16.09 10.50 -12.71
C PHE A 53 17.37 11.26 -13.05
N GLN A 54 17.98 11.01 -14.20
CA GLN A 54 19.18 11.72 -14.66
C GLN A 54 18.87 13.07 -15.34
N ARG A 55 17.59 13.40 -15.48
CA ARG A 55 17.13 14.65 -16.12
C ARG A 55 16.00 15.29 -15.32
N VAL A 56 15.92 16.62 -15.41
CA VAL A 56 14.81 17.38 -14.83
C VAL A 56 13.52 17.05 -15.60
N TRP A 57 12.45 16.69 -14.88
CA TRP A 57 11.13 16.44 -15.47
C TRP A 57 10.36 17.73 -15.70
N ARG A 58 10.56 18.74 -14.83
CA ARG A 58 9.96 20.06 -14.97
C ARG A 58 10.83 21.11 -14.28
N ASP A 59 11.05 22.24 -14.95
CA ASP A 59 11.78 23.40 -14.45
C ASP A 59 10.84 24.53 -13.98
N GLY A 60 9.64 24.24 -13.60
CA GLY A 60 8.66 25.17 -13.04
C GLY A 60 8.30 24.81 -11.59
N PRO A 61 7.47 25.63 -10.93
CA PRO A 61 6.97 25.32 -9.60
C PRO A 61 6.18 24.03 -9.60
N VAL A 62 6.46 23.18 -8.62
CA VAL A 62 5.77 21.90 -8.39
C VAL A 62 5.35 21.83 -6.92
N VAL A 63 4.16 21.35 -6.66
CA VAL A 63 3.70 20.98 -5.32
C VAL A 63 3.50 19.48 -5.29
N LEU A 64 4.32 18.78 -4.48
CA LEU A 64 4.06 17.40 -4.08
C LEU A 64 3.09 17.45 -2.90
N LEU A 65 1.87 16.97 -3.10
CA LEU A 65 0.81 16.96 -2.10
C LEU A 65 0.41 15.52 -1.74
N GLY A 66 0.46 15.18 -0.45
CA GLY A 66 -0.10 13.97 0.12
C GLY A 66 -1.48 14.24 0.70
N LEU A 67 -2.45 13.38 0.37
CA LEU A 67 -3.81 13.40 0.91
C LEU A 67 -4.22 11.99 1.32
N GLY A 68 -5.11 11.90 2.28
CA GLY A 68 -5.76 10.67 2.69
C GLY A 68 -5.40 10.23 4.09
N ASP A 69 -5.26 8.93 4.27
CA ASP A 69 -5.22 8.26 5.58
C ASP A 69 -3.79 8.03 6.11
N SER A 70 -3.70 7.14 7.11
CA SER A 70 -2.45 6.74 7.77
C SER A 70 -1.38 6.22 6.81
N VAL A 71 -1.76 5.61 5.70
CA VAL A 71 -0.80 5.11 4.70
C VAL A 71 -0.02 6.27 4.05
N THR A 72 -0.67 7.37 3.70
CA THR A 72 0.02 8.57 3.18
C THR A 72 0.68 9.39 4.31
N ASP A 73 0.10 9.41 5.50
CA ASP A 73 0.70 10.04 6.69
C ASP A 73 2.00 9.32 7.12
N GLY A 74 2.08 8.01 6.88
CA GLY A 74 3.26 7.20 7.16
C GLY A 74 3.25 6.55 8.53
N TYR A 75 2.06 6.26 9.07
CA TYR A 75 1.91 5.58 10.35
C TYR A 75 2.62 4.21 10.33
N GLY A 76 3.29 3.87 11.42
CA GLY A 76 4.01 2.59 11.53
C GLY A 76 5.40 2.58 10.90
N SER A 77 5.79 3.60 10.13
CA SER A 77 7.14 3.71 9.58
C SER A 77 8.15 4.25 10.61
N THR A 78 9.39 3.85 10.47
CA THR A 78 10.52 4.53 11.12
C THR A 78 10.60 5.98 10.62
N PRO A 79 10.94 6.97 11.46
CA PRO A 79 11.05 8.36 11.04
C PRO A 79 11.94 8.55 9.80
N GLY A 80 11.38 9.15 8.76
CA GLY A 80 12.04 9.34 7.46
C GLY A 80 11.82 8.20 6.46
N HIS A 81 11.15 7.10 6.85
CA HIS A 81 10.96 5.91 6.01
C HIS A 81 9.56 5.73 5.44
N SER A 82 8.61 6.64 5.71
CA SER A 82 7.32 6.61 5.00
C SER A 82 7.52 6.77 3.49
N PHE A 83 6.64 6.19 2.69
CA PHE A 83 6.76 6.33 1.23
C PHE A 83 6.76 7.79 0.80
N PHE A 84 5.91 8.64 1.44
CA PHE A 84 5.75 10.03 1.05
C PHE A 84 7.02 10.86 1.34
N GLN A 85 7.64 10.65 2.51
CA GLN A 85 8.92 11.29 2.83
C GLN A 85 10.03 10.87 1.86
N ARG A 86 10.13 9.56 1.59
CA ARG A 86 11.15 9.00 0.69
C ARG A 86 10.92 9.36 -0.79
N LEU A 87 9.68 9.69 -1.20
CA LEU A 87 9.43 10.28 -2.53
C LEU A 87 10.08 11.65 -2.65
N ALA A 88 9.95 12.47 -1.60
CA ALA A 88 10.50 13.81 -1.59
C ALA A 88 12.02 13.81 -1.45
N GLU A 89 12.51 13.21 -0.36
CA GLU A 89 13.92 13.17 0.00
C GLU A 89 14.30 11.80 0.56
N PRO A 90 15.46 11.25 0.18
CA PRO A 90 15.90 9.96 0.68
C PRO A 90 16.37 10.08 2.15
N PRO A 91 16.14 9.07 2.99
CA PRO A 91 16.75 8.99 4.31
C PRO A 91 18.27 8.82 4.20
N LYS A 92 18.99 9.07 5.31
CA LYS A 92 20.47 8.98 5.32
C LYS A 92 20.99 7.57 5.03
N ASP A 93 20.22 6.58 5.41
CA ASP A 93 20.48 5.14 5.26
C ASP A 93 19.79 4.53 4.02
N GLU A 94 19.45 5.36 3.02
CA GLU A 94 18.80 4.93 1.79
C GLU A 94 19.54 3.79 1.10
N PHE A 95 18.78 2.79 0.63
CA PHE A 95 19.31 1.68 -0.15
C PHE A 95 20.11 2.15 -1.36
N SER A 96 21.28 1.55 -1.57
CA SER A 96 22.20 1.93 -2.67
C SER A 96 21.53 1.94 -4.03
N GLY A 97 20.63 0.99 -4.29
CA GLY A 97 19.86 0.90 -5.52
C GLY A 97 18.78 1.99 -5.70
N MET A 98 18.51 2.80 -4.67
CA MET A 98 17.52 3.88 -4.71
C MET A 98 18.13 5.29 -4.60
N LYS A 99 19.44 5.39 -4.38
CA LYS A 99 20.11 6.69 -4.30
C LYS A 99 19.89 7.51 -5.57
N GLY A 100 19.47 8.76 -5.40
CA GLY A 100 19.16 9.69 -6.50
C GLY A 100 17.84 9.44 -7.20
N LYS A 101 17.04 8.45 -6.80
CA LYS A 101 15.72 8.15 -7.36
C LYS A 101 14.62 8.70 -6.46
N ASN A 102 14.50 10.02 -6.45
CA ASN A 102 13.51 10.79 -5.69
C ASN A 102 13.08 12.03 -6.47
N LEU A 103 12.02 12.69 -6.02
CA LEU A 103 11.42 13.80 -6.75
C LEU A 103 12.23 15.09 -6.66
N SER A 104 13.03 15.30 -5.61
CA SER A 104 13.93 16.45 -5.52
C SER A 104 15.06 16.41 -6.56
N ALA A 105 15.40 15.23 -7.08
CA ALA A 105 16.36 15.09 -8.18
C ALA A 105 15.80 15.56 -9.53
N VAL A 106 14.48 15.53 -9.74
CA VAL A 106 13.83 15.76 -11.04
C VAL A 106 12.92 16.99 -11.07
N PHE A 107 12.59 17.58 -9.92
CA PHE A 107 11.83 18.82 -9.79
C PHE A 107 12.65 19.85 -9.02
N SER A 108 13.29 20.78 -9.74
CA SER A 108 14.21 21.77 -9.16
C SER A 108 13.52 22.76 -8.21
N ARG A 109 12.20 22.98 -8.35
CA ARG A 109 11.41 23.94 -7.60
C ARG A 109 10.20 23.28 -6.96
N MET A 110 10.43 22.23 -6.16
CA MET A 110 9.37 21.46 -5.51
C MET A 110 9.09 21.95 -4.09
N LYS A 111 7.81 22.17 -3.78
CA LYS A 111 7.30 22.33 -2.41
C LYS A 111 6.59 21.04 -2.00
N VAL A 112 6.89 20.56 -0.80
CA VAL A 112 6.27 19.32 -0.25
C VAL A 112 5.22 19.69 0.78
N LEU A 113 4.02 19.15 0.64
CA LEU A 113 2.89 19.33 1.55
C LEU A 113 2.27 17.97 1.83
N ASN A 114 2.40 17.44 3.04
CA ASN A 114 1.59 16.32 3.49
C ASN A 114 0.40 16.85 4.29
N LYS A 115 -0.81 16.58 3.82
CA LYS A 115 -2.09 16.97 4.43
C LYS A 115 -2.91 15.77 4.85
N SER A 116 -2.39 14.55 4.63
CA SER A 116 -3.03 13.32 5.09
C SER A 116 -3.15 13.29 6.61
N ILE A 117 -4.19 12.66 7.09
CA ILE A 117 -4.50 12.53 8.51
C ILE A 117 -4.81 11.07 8.82
N SER A 118 -4.04 10.46 9.71
CA SER A 118 -4.28 9.07 10.13
C SER A 118 -5.72 8.86 10.62
N GLY A 119 -6.36 7.78 10.16
CA GLY A 119 -7.74 7.44 10.53
C GLY A 119 -8.82 8.10 9.68
N THR A 120 -8.49 8.93 8.67
CA THR A 120 -9.50 9.57 7.84
C THR A 120 -10.20 8.59 6.91
N THR A 121 -11.51 8.78 6.72
CA THR A 121 -12.34 8.14 5.71
C THR A 121 -12.37 8.98 4.43
N SER A 122 -13.01 8.47 3.39
CA SER A 122 -13.10 9.19 2.13
C SER A 122 -13.87 10.51 2.22
N SER A 123 -14.86 10.66 3.13
CA SER A 123 -15.51 11.95 3.37
C SER A 123 -14.61 12.90 4.15
N SER A 124 -13.86 12.38 5.11
CA SER A 124 -12.92 13.18 5.90
C SER A 124 -11.82 13.83 5.02
N VAL A 125 -11.39 13.19 3.93
CA VAL A 125 -10.47 13.82 2.95
C VAL A 125 -11.09 15.10 2.38
N VAL A 126 -12.38 15.08 2.05
CA VAL A 126 -13.08 16.27 1.53
C VAL A 126 -13.25 17.33 2.61
N GLU A 127 -13.72 16.92 3.79
CA GLU A 127 -14.17 17.81 4.86
C GLU A 127 -13.01 18.39 5.69
N ASN A 128 -11.91 17.67 5.84
CA ASN A 128 -10.82 18.03 6.75
C ASN A 128 -9.50 18.37 6.03
N GLU A 129 -9.29 17.89 4.81
CA GLU A 129 -8.03 18.09 4.10
C GLU A 129 -8.18 19.07 2.93
N LEU A 130 -9.10 18.79 1.99
CA LEU A 130 -9.28 19.61 0.80
C LEU A 130 -9.90 20.98 1.08
N ILE A 131 -10.79 21.10 2.06
CA ILE A 131 -11.47 22.34 2.39
C ILE A 131 -10.50 23.45 2.82
N HIS A 132 -9.36 23.09 3.37
CA HIS A 132 -8.32 24.03 3.83
C HIS A 132 -7.30 24.38 2.74
N LEU A 133 -7.45 23.84 1.52
CA LEU A 133 -6.57 24.17 0.41
C LEU A 133 -7.17 25.30 -0.46
N HIS A 134 -6.32 26.24 -0.79
CA HIS A 134 -6.63 27.34 -1.72
C HIS A 134 -5.98 27.12 -3.08
N PRO A 135 -6.53 27.68 -4.17
CA PRO A 135 -5.94 27.57 -5.49
C PRO A 135 -4.47 27.98 -5.51
N PHE A 136 -3.66 27.15 -6.17
CA PHE A 136 -2.25 27.43 -6.41
C PHE A 136 -2.05 28.33 -7.64
N PRO A 137 -0.89 29.00 -7.78
CA PRO A 137 -0.58 29.81 -8.94
C PRO A 137 -0.71 29.05 -10.27
N MET A 138 -1.08 29.77 -11.34
CA MET A 138 -1.30 29.20 -12.69
C MET A 138 -0.09 28.50 -13.30
N ASP A 139 1.12 28.78 -12.84
CA ASP A 139 2.37 28.15 -13.31
C ASP A 139 2.75 26.90 -12.49
N THR A 140 2.01 26.60 -11.43
CA THR A 140 2.30 25.52 -10.50
C THR A 140 1.66 24.19 -10.94
N LEU A 141 2.47 23.13 -11.07
CA LEU A 141 2.00 21.78 -11.29
C LEU A 141 1.72 21.08 -9.94
N GLY A 142 0.54 20.50 -9.79
CA GLY A 142 0.26 19.57 -8.71
C GLY A 142 0.72 18.15 -9.05
N VAL A 143 1.49 17.55 -8.17
CA VAL A 143 1.82 16.11 -8.16
C VAL A 143 1.25 15.54 -6.87
N ILE A 144 0.15 14.82 -6.98
CA ILE A 144 -0.68 14.45 -5.83
C ILE A 144 -0.61 12.94 -5.62
N VAL A 145 -0.44 12.50 -4.39
CA VAL A 145 -0.62 11.09 -4.00
C VAL A 145 -1.79 11.00 -3.04
N VAL A 146 -2.70 10.05 -3.31
CA VAL A 146 -3.93 9.87 -2.52
C VAL A 146 -4.05 8.42 -2.09
N SER A 147 -4.16 8.18 -0.78
CA SER A 147 -4.66 6.94 -0.20
C SER A 147 -6.00 7.20 0.49
N THR A 148 -7.06 6.50 0.11
CA THR A 148 -8.37 6.70 0.75
C THR A 148 -9.29 5.51 0.52
N GLY A 149 -10.21 5.30 1.44
CA GLY A 149 -11.22 4.25 1.39
C GLY A 149 -10.88 3.03 2.26
N GLY A 150 -9.62 2.85 2.70
CA GLY A 150 -9.26 1.79 3.64
C GLY A 150 -10.06 1.89 4.94
N ASN A 151 -10.09 3.07 5.54
CA ASN A 151 -10.85 3.31 6.76
C ASN A 151 -12.37 3.21 6.57
N ASP A 152 -12.90 3.51 5.38
CA ASP A 152 -14.32 3.29 5.08
C ASP A 152 -14.70 1.81 5.27
N LEU A 153 -13.77 0.90 4.99
CA LEU A 153 -13.97 -0.54 5.11
C LEU A 153 -13.84 -1.02 6.57
N ILE A 154 -12.79 -0.59 7.27
CA ILE A 154 -12.35 -1.24 8.51
C ILE A 154 -12.77 -0.51 9.78
N HIS A 155 -13.18 0.75 9.74
CA HIS A 155 -13.58 1.48 10.95
C HIS A 155 -14.51 0.66 11.84
N ASN A 156 -14.28 0.75 13.15
CA ASN A 156 -14.96 0.03 14.22
C ASN A 156 -14.72 -1.49 14.27
N TYR A 157 -14.09 -2.12 13.28
CA TYR A 157 -13.75 -3.56 13.25
C TYR A 157 -14.90 -4.48 13.72
N GLY A 158 -16.13 -4.18 13.29
CA GLY A 158 -17.30 -4.95 13.69
C GLY A 158 -17.77 -4.74 15.15
N ARG A 159 -17.23 -3.76 15.87
CA ARG A 159 -17.69 -3.41 17.23
C ARG A 159 -19.06 -2.72 17.25
N THR A 160 -19.44 -2.12 16.14
CA THR A 160 -20.76 -1.53 15.89
C THR A 160 -21.38 -2.13 14.64
N PRO A 161 -22.71 -2.08 14.46
CA PRO A 161 -23.33 -2.44 13.21
C PRO A 161 -22.70 -1.68 12.02
N PRO A 162 -22.55 -2.33 10.85
CA PRO A 162 -21.96 -1.69 9.69
C PRO A 162 -22.79 -0.51 9.21
N GLN A 163 -22.10 0.56 8.82
CA GLN A 163 -22.70 1.83 8.35
C GLN A 163 -21.77 2.45 7.27
N PRO A 164 -22.21 3.52 6.56
CA PRO A 164 -21.33 4.27 5.68
C PRO A 164 -20.01 4.61 6.39
N GLU A 165 -18.87 4.40 5.69
CA GLU A 165 -17.52 4.71 6.20
C GLU A 165 -17.07 3.94 7.46
N ALA A 166 -17.84 2.90 7.82
CA ALA A 166 -17.50 1.92 8.85
C ALA A 166 -18.16 0.58 8.49
N MET A 167 -17.75 0.02 7.35
CA MET A 167 -18.48 -1.09 6.69
C MET A 167 -18.15 -2.47 7.25
N TYR A 168 -17.23 -2.59 8.18
CA TYR A 168 -16.80 -3.89 8.67
C TYR A 168 -18.00 -4.75 9.14
N GLY A 169 -18.11 -5.95 8.56
CA GLY A 169 -19.24 -6.85 8.80
C GLY A 169 -20.46 -6.64 7.89
N ALA A 170 -20.44 -5.65 6.99
CA ALA A 170 -21.53 -5.46 6.03
C ALA A 170 -21.62 -6.61 5.04
N THR A 171 -22.86 -6.92 4.62
CA THR A 171 -23.07 -7.73 3.42
C THR A 171 -22.81 -6.91 2.15
N ARG A 172 -22.53 -7.59 1.03
CA ARG A 172 -22.35 -6.94 -0.27
C ARG A 172 -23.57 -6.08 -0.68
N ALA A 173 -24.77 -6.52 -0.31
CA ALA A 173 -26.00 -5.79 -0.57
C ALA A 173 -26.09 -4.49 0.24
N GLN A 174 -25.73 -4.52 1.53
CA GLN A 174 -25.67 -3.33 2.38
C GLN A 174 -24.62 -2.34 1.89
N ALA A 175 -23.43 -2.81 1.52
CA ALA A 175 -22.34 -1.97 1.06
C ALA A 175 -22.61 -1.32 -0.32
N GLY A 176 -23.49 -1.88 -1.13
CA GLY A 176 -23.75 -1.41 -2.50
C GLY A 176 -23.98 0.10 -2.64
N PRO A 177 -24.95 0.71 -1.94
CA PRO A 177 -25.15 2.16 -1.97
C PRO A 177 -23.92 2.96 -1.50
N TRP A 178 -23.22 2.51 -0.47
CA TRP A 178 -22.04 3.18 0.08
C TRP A 178 -20.85 3.18 -0.89
N ILE A 179 -20.70 2.11 -1.67
CA ILE A 179 -19.70 2.02 -2.74
C ILE A 179 -19.99 3.03 -3.86
N VAL A 180 -21.29 3.22 -4.19
CA VAL A 180 -21.69 4.26 -5.16
C VAL A 180 -21.36 5.66 -4.65
N ASP A 181 -21.58 5.91 -3.36
CA ASP A 181 -21.26 7.21 -2.76
C ASP A 181 -19.74 7.42 -2.64
N TYR A 182 -18.96 6.37 -2.36
CA TYR A 182 -17.50 6.43 -2.45
C TYR A 182 -17.03 6.81 -3.85
N ALA A 183 -17.63 6.23 -4.91
CA ALA A 183 -17.28 6.57 -6.27
C ALA A 183 -17.50 8.06 -6.59
N LYS A 184 -18.64 8.63 -6.15
CA LYS A 184 -18.94 10.05 -6.31
C LYS A 184 -17.94 10.94 -5.55
N ARG A 185 -17.60 10.56 -4.30
CA ARG A 185 -16.62 11.30 -3.50
C ARG A 185 -15.25 11.29 -4.17
N LEU A 186 -14.81 10.15 -4.68
CA LEU A 186 -13.51 10.03 -5.33
C LEU A 186 -13.43 10.88 -6.61
N ASP A 187 -14.48 10.88 -7.43
CA ASP A 187 -14.56 11.78 -8.59
C ASP A 187 -14.56 13.26 -8.15
N GLY A 188 -15.31 13.62 -7.10
CA GLY A 188 -15.32 14.97 -6.53
C GLY A 188 -13.96 15.42 -5.98
N ILE A 189 -13.18 14.51 -5.37
CA ILE A 189 -11.80 14.79 -4.93
C ILE A 189 -10.92 15.12 -6.16
N VAL A 190 -11.01 14.34 -7.23
CA VAL A 190 -10.24 14.57 -8.46
C VAL A 190 -10.61 15.89 -9.13
N GLU A 191 -11.90 16.21 -9.24
CA GLU A 191 -12.38 17.48 -9.79
C GLU A 191 -11.89 18.66 -8.95
N ARG A 192 -12.01 18.59 -7.63
CA ARG A 192 -11.54 19.63 -6.73
C ARG A 192 -10.04 19.87 -6.84
N LEU A 193 -9.25 18.82 -6.98
CA LEU A 193 -7.81 18.92 -7.22
C LEU A 193 -7.50 19.61 -8.57
N GLY A 194 -8.31 19.36 -9.60
CA GLY A 194 -8.23 20.07 -10.86
C GLY A 194 -8.44 21.58 -10.72
N GLU A 195 -9.42 22.00 -9.92
CA GLU A 195 -9.69 23.41 -9.61
C GLU A 195 -8.57 24.06 -8.80
N LEU A 196 -7.99 23.32 -7.84
CA LEU A 196 -6.91 23.81 -6.99
C LEU A 196 -5.59 24.02 -7.76
N PHE A 197 -5.36 23.28 -8.85
CA PHE A 197 -4.15 23.36 -9.66
C PHE A 197 -4.46 23.76 -11.12
N PRO A 198 -4.83 25.03 -11.37
CA PRO A 198 -5.15 25.48 -12.72
C PRO A 198 -3.94 25.41 -13.68
N GLY A 199 -2.71 25.34 -13.18
CA GLY A 199 -1.48 25.08 -13.93
C GLY A 199 -1.28 23.61 -14.35
N GLY A 200 -2.21 22.74 -13.99
CA GLY A 200 -2.21 21.30 -14.26
C GLY A 200 -1.98 20.46 -13.01
N VAL A 201 -2.52 19.22 -13.05
CA VAL A 201 -2.40 18.28 -11.94
C VAL A 201 -2.19 16.86 -12.46
N LYS A 202 -1.33 16.10 -11.79
CA LYS A 202 -1.16 14.66 -11.95
C LYS A 202 -1.44 13.98 -10.60
N ILE A 203 -2.37 13.06 -10.59
CA ILE A 203 -2.90 12.42 -9.39
C ILE A 203 -2.58 10.93 -9.45
N PHE A 204 -1.96 10.41 -8.40
CA PHE A 204 -1.60 9.01 -8.22
C PHE A 204 -2.44 8.46 -7.07
N ILE A 205 -3.42 7.61 -7.38
CA ILE A 205 -4.33 7.03 -6.38
C ILE A 205 -3.89 5.60 -6.09
N LEU A 206 -3.69 5.29 -4.82
CA LEU A 206 -3.34 3.94 -4.36
C LEU A 206 -4.59 3.06 -4.32
N SER A 207 -4.49 1.81 -4.79
CA SER A 207 -5.47 0.78 -4.44
C SER A 207 -5.29 0.33 -2.99
N ILE A 208 -6.33 -0.28 -2.42
CA ILE A 208 -6.35 -0.73 -1.02
C ILE A 208 -5.84 -2.17 -0.97
N PHE A 209 -4.81 -2.43 -0.19
CA PHE A 209 -4.24 -3.77 -0.03
C PHE A 209 -5.11 -4.66 0.88
N ASP A 210 -4.90 -5.97 0.77
CA ASP A 210 -5.56 -7.00 1.58
C ASP A 210 -4.56 -7.65 2.53
N PRO A 211 -4.69 -7.47 3.85
CA PRO A 211 -3.78 -8.09 4.81
C PRO A 211 -3.91 -9.62 4.88
N THR A 212 -4.97 -10.19 4.28
CA THR A 212 -5.23 -11.64 4.29
C THR A 212 -4.73 -12.38 3.04
N ASP A 213 -3.99 -11.70 2.17
CA ASP A 213 -3.44 -12.28 0.94
C ASP A 213 -4.48 -12.99 0.06
N GLY A 214 -5.69 -12.42 -0.05
CA GLY A 214 -6.79 -12.96 -0.84
C GLY A 214 -7.54 -14.13 -0.19
N VAL A 215 -7.23 -14.48 1.05
CA VAL A 215 -7.87 -15.61 1.75
C VAL A 215 -9.16 -15.22 2.46
N GLY A 216 -9.24 -14.01 2.99
CA GLY A 216 -10.41 -13.50 3.69
C GLY A 216 -10.60 -14.05 5.11
N ASP A 217 -9.60 -14.70 5.68
CA ASP A 217 -9.65 -15.33 7.00
C ASP A 217 -9.08 -14.39 8.10
N ILE A 218 -9.54 -13.16 8.10
CA ILE A 218 -9.08 -12.12 9.04
C ILE A 218 -9.22 -12.53 10.52
N SER A 219 -10.00 -13.57 10.81
CA SER A 219 -10.09 -14.18 12.15
C SER A 219 -8.76 -14.72 12.64
N ASN A 220 -7.81 -15.05 11.75
CA ASN A 220 -6.45 -15.42 12.13
C ASN A 220 -5.66 -14.23 12.69
N ALA A 221 -6.16 -13.02 12.49
CA ALA A 221 -5.66 -11.79 13.08
C ALA A 221 -6.54 -11.31 14.25
N GLU A 222 -7.31 -12.21 14.87
CA GLU A 222 -8.19 -11.95 16.04
C GLU A 222 -9.33 -10.94 15.77
N LEU A 223 -9.66 -10.70 14.50
CA LEU A 223 -10.77 -9.85 14.10
C LEU A 223 -12.03 -10.68 13.79
N PRO A 224 -13.24 -10.12 13.94
CA PRO A 224 -14.48 -10.82 13.60
C PRO A 224 -14.50 -11.26 12.13
N VAL A 225 -15.09 -12.41 11.84
CA VAL A 225 -15.25 -12.94 10.47
C VAL A 225 -16.09 -11.97 9.64
N TRP A 226 -15.61 -11.65 8.44
CA TRP A 226 -16.33 -10.81 7.47
C TRP A 226 -16.48 -11.52 6.12
N PRO A 227 -17.55 -12.32 5.92
CA PRO A 227 -17.71 -13.16 4.74
C PRO A 227 -17.67 -12.41 3.41
N ASP A 228 -18.21 -11.19 3.37
CA ASP A 228 -18.26 -10.36 2.15
C ASP A 228 -17.07 -9.38 2.04
N GLY A 229 -16.12 -9.41 2.98
CA GLY A 229 -15.03 -8.43 3.08
C GLY A 229 -14.20 -8.31 1.81
N LEU A 230 -13.72 -9.43 1.27
CA LEU A 230 -12.94 -9.43 0.02
C LEU A 230 -13.74 -8.94 -1.19
N ALA A 231 -15.04 -9.29 -1.27
CA ALA A 231 -15.89 -8.84 -2.36
C ALA A 231 -16.16 -7.32 -2.30
N ILE A 232 -16.25 -6.76 -1.09
CA ILE A 232 -16.43 -5.33 -0.87
C ILE A 232 -15.12 -4.58 -1.13
N LEU A 233 -13.99 -5.07 -0.63
CA LEU A 233 -12.66 -4.54 -0.94
C LEU A 233 -12.40 -4.52 -2.46
N GLY A 234 -12.68 -5.62 -3.15
CA GLY A 234 -12.56 -5.70 -4.60
C GLY A 234 -13.42 -4.66 -5.32
N ALA A 235 -14.64 -4.38 -4.81
CA ALA A 235 -15.50 -3.36 -5.39
C ALA A 235 -14.96 -1.93 -5.14
N TYR A 236 -14.34 -1.65 -4.00
CA TYR A 236 -13.63 -0.39 -3.74
C TYR A 236 -12.46 -0.22 -4.72
N ASN A 237 -11.64 -1.23 -4.90
CA ASN A 237 -10.52 -1.20 -5.84
C ASN A 237 -11.00 -1.05 -7.30
N GLN A 238 -12.16 -1.62 -7.66
CA GLN A 238 -12.78 -1.38 -8.97
C GLN A 238 -13.22 0.09 -9.14
N VAL A 239 -13.73 0.73 -8.10
CA VAL A 239 -14.06 2.17 -8.12
C VAL A 239 -12.79 3.00 -8.35
N ILE A 240 -11.71 2.72 -7.62
CA ILE A 240 -10.42 3.42 -7.77
C ILE A 240 -9.88 3.24 -9.21
N ALA A 241 -9.84 2.02 -9.71
CA ALA A 241 -9.41 1.73 -11.08
C ALA A 241 -10.33 2.39 -12.13
N GLY A 242 -11.64 2.43 -11.87
CA GLY A 242 -12.63 3.12 -12.71
C GLY A 242 -12.41 4.63 -12.75
N CYS A 243 -12.10 5.25 -11.61
CA CYS A 243 -11.75 6.68 -11.52
C CYS A 243 -10.50 6.99 -12.38
N ALA A 244 -9.43 6.20 -12.24
CA ALA A 244 -8.22 6.37 -13.04
C ALA A 244 -8.47 6.22 -14.56
N LYS A 245 -9.44 5.39 -14.97
CA LYS A 245 -9.82 5.25 -16.39
C LYS A 245 -10.63 6.44 -16.91
N ARG A 246 -11.45 7.07 -16.07
CA ARG A 246 -12.28 8.22 -16.47
C ARG A 246 -11.50 9.52 -16.56
N HIS A 247 -10.49 9.70 -15.75
CA HIS A 247 -9.73 10.94 -15.61
C HIS A 247 -8.31 10.81 -16.17
N THR A 248 -7.98 11.50 -17.25
CA THR A 248 -6.68 11.39 -17.95
C THR A 248 -5.49 11.90 -17.14
N ASN A 249 -5.75 12.70 -16.11
CA ASN A 249 -4.77 13.21 -15.18
C ASN A 249 -4.56 12.31 -13.94
N VAL A 250 -5.28 11.18 -13.85
CA VAL A 250 -5.20 10.21 -12.76
C VAL A 250 -4.46 8.96 -13.22
N ARG A 251 -3.64 8.40 -12.33
CA ARG A 251 -2.99 7.09 -12.48
C ARG A 251 -3.28 6.23 -11.26
N LEU A 252 -3.67 4.98 -11.51
CA LEU A 252 -3.74 3.94 -10.49
C LEU A 252 -2.31 3.53 -10.12
N VAL A 253 -2.06 3.44 -8.82
CA VAL A 253 -0.89 2.74 -8.26
C VAL A 253 -1.43 1.47 -7.59
N ASP A 254 -1.20 0.32 -8.22
CA ASP A 254 -1.79 -0.94 -7.77
C ASP A 254 -1.01 -1.55 -6.61
N VAL A 255 -1.27 -1.01 -5.41
CA VAL A 255 -0.71 -1.49 -4.16
C VAL A 255 -1.35 -2.82 -3.76
N HIS A 256 -2.62 -3.04 -4.11
CA HIS A 256 -3.33 -4.27 -3.80
C HIS A 256 -2.60 -5.50 -4.35
N GLU A 257 -2.35 -5.50 -5.66
CA GLU A 257 -1.65 -6.61 -6.32
C GLU A 257 -0.24 -6.82 -5.76
N ALA A 258 0.48 -5.73 -5.50
CA ALA A 258 1.86 -5.80 -5.01
C ALA A 258 1.98 -6.32 -3.57
N PHE A 259 0.93 -6.19 -2.76
CA PHE A 259 0.94 -6.64 -1.36
C PHE A 259 0.45 -8.08 -1.18
N LEU A 260 -0.21 -8.68 -2.19
CA LEU A 260 -0.59 -10.09 -2.11
C LEU A 260 0.64 -10.97 -1.94
N GLY A 261 0.62 -11.83 -0.91
CA GLY A 261 1.74 -12.67 -0.51
C GLY A 261 2.71 -12.01 0.49
N HIS A 262 2.40 -10.79 0.94
CA HIS A 262 3.15 -10.06 1.96
C HIS A 262 2.31 -9.71 3.20
N GLY A 263 1.10 -10.27 3.31
CA GLY A 263 0.21 -10.18 4.46
C GLY A 263 0.42 -11.34 5.47
N ILE A 264 -0.64 -11.70 6.20
CA ILE A 264 -0.59 -12.72 7.27
C ILE A 264 -0.28 -14.13 6.77
N HIS A 265 -0.30 -14.38 5.47
CA HIS A 265 0.04 -15.66 4.85
C HIS A 265 1.37 -15.65 4.10
N CYS A 266 2.18 -14.60 4.22
CA CYS A 266 3.44 -14.44 3.50
C CYS A 266 4.42 -15.63 3.62
N ALA A 267 4.40 -16.36 4.75
CA ALA A 267 5.23 -17.54 4.98
C ALA A 267 4.64 -18.84 4.41
N GLN A 268 3.38 -18.86 3.95
CA GLN A 268 2.65 -20.06 3.58
C GLN A 268 2.92 -20.45 2.12
N PHE A 269 4.01 -21.21 1.90
CA PHE A 269 4.50 -21.60 0.56
C PHE A 269 3.47 -22.38 -0.30
N TRP A 270 2.37 -22.84 0.27
CA TRP A 270 1.29 -23.54 -0.45
C TRP A 270 0.19 -22.62 -0.96
N ARG A 271 0.28 -21.29 -0.69
CA ARG A 271 -0.69 -20.31 -1.16
C ARG A 271 -0.35 -19.84 -2.58
N PRO A 272 -1.36 -19.53 -3.42
CA PRO A 272 -1.11 -19.07 -4.79
C PRO A 272 -0.29 -17.77 -4.89
N CYS A 273 -0.46 -16.87 -3.90
CA CYS A 273 0.24 -15.59 -3.84
C CYS A 273 1.61 -15.65 -3.14
N TYR A 274 2.13 -16.84 -2.82
CA TYR A 274 3.43 -16.97 -2.15
C TYR A 274 4.59 -16.50 -3.01
N HIS A 275 5.40 -15.60 -2.47
CA HIS A 275 6.63 -15.10 -3.08
C HIS A 275 7.85 -15.82 -2.51
N ALA A 276 8.40 -16.77 -3.26
CA ALA A 276 9.55 -17.55 -2.81
C ALA A 276 10.82 -16.70 -2.62
N ASP A 277 10.98 -15.65 -3.43
CA ASP A 277 12.14 -14.76 -3.39
C ASP A 277 12.06 -13.71 -2.27
N ASP A 278 10.85 -13.41 -1.79
CA ASP A 278 10.61 -12.46 -0.69
C ASP A 278 9.38 -12.87 0.15
N PRO A 279 9.45 -13.95 0.94
CA PRO A 279 8.34 -14.41 1.78
C PRO A 279 8.22 -13.57 3.06
N ALA A 280 8.34 -12.26 2.94
CA ALA A 280 8.41 -11.32 4.05
C ALA A 280 7.11 -10.55 4.23
N TYR A 281 6.83 -10.21 5.48
CA TYR A 281 5.67 -9.46 5.91
C TYR A 281 5.88 -7.96 5.75
N TRP A 282 4.97 -7.28 5.04
CA TRP A 282 5.09 -5.86 4.72
C TRP A 282 4.18 -4.94 5.54
N LEU A 283 3.43 -5.50 6.49
CA LEU A 283 2.51 -4.72 7.30
C LEU A 283 3.09 -4.43 8.70
N TYR A 284 2.61 -3.36 9.30
CA TYR A 284 2.87 -3.02 10.69
C TYR A 284 2.02 -3.90 11.64
N GLY A 285 2.29 -3.85 12.93
CA GLY A 285 1.63 -4.71 13.91
C GLY A 285 0.13 -4.51 14.07
N ASN A 286 -0.45 -3.47 13.47
CA ASN A 286 -1.89 -3.21 13.46
C ASN A 286 -2.63 -3.81 12.24
N LEU A 287 -1.94 -4.42 11.27
CA LEU A 287 -2.48 -4.96 10.01
C LEU A 287 -3.04 -3.93 9.01
N GLU A 288 -3.15 -2.68 9.40
CA GLU A 288 -3.76 -1.62 8.61
C GLU A 288 -2.74 -0.82 7.83
N ASP A 289 -1.55 -0.69 8.38
CA ASP A 289 -0.50 0.15 7.85
C ASP A 289 0.70 -0.68 7.39
N PRO A 290 1.47 -0.19 6.40
CA PRO A 290 2.72 -0.81 6.00
C PRO A 290 3.81 -0.64 7.06
N ASN A 291 4.75 -1.58 7.14
CA ASN A 291 6.04 -1.38 7.77
C ASN A 291 7.03 -0.70 6.80
N ASP A 292 8.28 -0.46 7.21
CA ASP A 292 9.29 0.21 6.38
C ASP A 292 9.51 -0.46 5.01
N ARG A 293 9.38 -1.79 4.93
CA ARG A 293 9.49 -2.53 3.66
C ARG A 293 8.26 -2.32 2.78
N GLY A 294 7.07 -2.41 3.35
CA GLY A 294 5.83 -2.09 2.63
C GLY A 294 5.83 -0.66 2.12
N TYR A 295 6.32 0.29 2.92
CA TYR A 295 6.48 1.68 2.47
C TYR A 295 7.53 1.84 1.37
N ASP A 296 8.62 1.05 1.37
CA ASP A 296 9.58 1.04 0.26
C ASP A 296 8.94 0.51 -1.04
N ALA A 297 8.13 -0.55 -0.94
CA ALA A 297 7.39 -1.09 -2.07
C ALA A 297 6.41 -0.07 -2.66
N ILE A 298 5.59 0.58 -1.83
CA ILE A 298 4.64 1.62 -2.27
C ILE A 298 5.38 2.76 -2.96
N ARG A 299 6.48 3.27 -2.38
CA ARG A 299 7.30 4.31 -2.98
C ARG A 299 7.77 3.94 -4.38
N ARG A 300 8.25 2.71 -4.56
CA ARG A 300 8.76 2.23 -5.87
C ARG A 300 7.65 2.16 -6.90
N LEU A 301 6.48 1.66 -6.53
CA LEU A 301 5.30 1.64 -7.40
C LEU A 301 4.90 3.05 -7.85
N ILE A 302 4.86 4.01 -6.92
CA ILE A 302 4.55 5.40 -7.24
C ILE A 302 5.61 5.99 -8.19
N LEU A 303 6.91 5.78 -7.93
CA LEU A 303 7.99 6.26 -8.80
C LEU A 303 7.89 5.67 -10.21
N LEU A 304 7.55 4.39 -10.34
CA LEU A 304 7.32 3.76 -11.66
C LEU A 304 6.16 4.42 -12.39
N ALA A 305 5.02 4.62 -11.72
CA ALA A 305 3.87 5.31 -12.31
C ALA A 305 4.19 6.76 -12.68
N MET A 306 5.01 7.46 -11.88
CA MET A 306 5.48 8.82 -12.19
C MET A 306 6.44 8.84 -13.38
N CYS A 307 7.34 7.86 -13.50
CA CYS A 307 8.22 7.74 -14.66
C CYS A 307 7.43 7.58 -15.97
N GLU A 308 6.34 6.79 -15.97
CA GLU A 308 5.45 6.65 -17.14
C GLU A 308 4.82 7.98 -17.55
N VAL A 309 4.43 8.82 -16.57
CA VAL A 309 3.77 10.09 -16.83
C VAL A 309 4.73 11.18 -17.29
N PHE A 310 5.90 11.28 -16.64
CA PHE A 310 6.80 12.41 -16.84
C PHE A 310 7.96 12.10 -17.78
N ALA A 311 8.49 10.88 -17.79
CA ALA A 311 9.61 10.54 -18.65
C ALA A 311 9.17 10.27 -20.10
N SER A 312 7.98 9.72 -20.33
CA SER A 312 7.44 9.46 -21.68
C SER A 312 7.02 10.76 -22.39
N ALA A 313 6.48 11.75 -21.66
CA ALA A 313 6.10 13.04 -22.24
C ALA A 313 7.28 13.80 -22.86
N HIS A 314 8.49 13.60 -22.37
CA HIS A 314 9.69 14.22 -22.93
C HIS A 314 10.21 13.51 -24.20
N ALA A 315 10.01 12.22 -24.34
CA ALA A 315 10.37 11.50 -25.57
C ALA A 315 9.54 12.00 -26.77
N GLU A 316 8.22 12.15 -26.58
CA GLU A 316 7.32 12.66 -27.62
C GLU A 316 7.56 14.13 -27.98
N SER A 317 8.01 14.95 -27.04
CA SER A 317 8.34 16.38 -27.33
C SER A 317 9.67 16.53 -28.05
N ALA A 318 10.65 15.66 -27.78
CA ALA A 318 11.94 15.67 -28.46
C ALA A 318 11.82 15.20 -29.93
N GLU A 319 10.96 14.20 -30.20
CA GLU A 319 10.71 13.74 -31.58
C GLU A 319 9.97 14.78 -32.42
N ARG A 320 9.03 15.53 -31.84
CA ARG A 320 8.31 16.64 -32.52
C ARG A 320 9.18 17.86 -32.76
N GLY A 321 10.25 18.08 -31.99
CA GLY A 321 11.19 19.19 -32.15
C GLY A 321 12.27 18.96 -33.21
N HIS A 322 12.45 17.75 -33.71
CA HIS A 322 13.43 17.41 -34.77
C HIS A 322 12.81 17.24 -36.15
N GLY A 323 11.48 17.44 -36.30
CA GLY A 323 10.72 17.30 -37.56
C GLY A 323 10.23 18.63 -38.14
N GLY A 324 10.75 19.78 -37.71
CA GLY A 324 10.38 21.12 -38.18
C GLY A 324 11.51 21.80 -38.94
#